data_36724d9af687f2222711a4c3424a513c
#
_entry.id   36724d9af687f2222711a4c3424a513c
#
_cell.length_a   1.000
_cell.length_b   1.000
_cell.length_c   1.000
_cell.angle_alpha   90.00
_cell.angle_beta   90.00
_cell.angle_gamma   90.00
#
_symmetry.space_group_name_H-M   'P 1'
#
loop_
_entity.id
_entity.type
_entity.pdbx_description
1 polymer ?
#
loop_
_entity_poly.entity_id
_entity_poly.type
_entity_poly.pdbx_seq_one_letter_code
_entity_poly.pdbx_strand_id
1 'polypeptide(L)'
;MKQKQNINRRNAIKTMALGSSALAIPKLNPMTTDFSKTPLKGNIKQSVCQWCYGNIPLETLAQEAKKLGLVGIDLIGAEGWDVLKKYDLTSTMCYGDLEGKSTRSLTDGWNDKRFHKDLIKHYTRHIKLVADAGWTNLICFSGSRRGMSDAQGLENCVEGLRQILPIAEDRGVILHMELLNSKVD
;
A
#
# COMPACT_ATOMS: atom_id res chain seq x y z
N MET A 1 -45.46 23.83 -16.34
CA MET A 1 -44.57 23.08 -15.43
C MET A 1 -44.09 21.82 -16.19
N LYS A 2 -42.79 21.79 -16.54
CA LYS A 2 -42.20 20.61 -17.24
C LYS A 2 -41.57 19.69 -16.17
N GLN A 3 -42.13 18.49 -16.00
CA GLN A 3 -41.57 17.43 -15.16
C GLN A 3 -40.21 16.97 -15.73
N LYS A 4 -39.15 17.11 -14.95
CA LYS A 4 -37.86 16.47 -15.25
C LYS A 4 -37.99 14.96 -14.97
N GLN A 5 -37.98 14.14 -16.01
CA GLN A 5 -37.82 12.70 -15.88
C GLN A 5 -36.40 12.36 -15.42
N ASN A 6 -36.28 11.77 -14.26
CA ASN A 6 -35.04 11.24 -13.73
C ASN A 6 -34.73 9.91 -14.42
N ILE A 7 -33.83 9.92 -15.39
CA ILE A 7 -33.41 8.72 -16.12
C ILE A 7 -32.42 7.96 -15.26
N ASN A 8 -32.89 6.85 -14.65
CA ASN A 8 -32.05 5.93 -13.88
C ASN A 8 -31.18 5.10 -14.86
N ARG A 9 -29.90 4.91 -14.55
CA ARG A 9 -28.94 4.13 -15.36
C ARG A 9 -29.46 2.76 -15.81
N ARG A 10 -30.28 2.08 -14.99
CA ARG A 10 -30.94 0.81 -15.37
C ARG A 10 -31.96 0.95 -16.50
N ASN A 11 -32.63 2.09 -16.59
CA ASN A 11 -33.62 2.33 -17.65
C ASN A 11 -32.97 2.72 -18.97
N ALA A 12 -31.81 3.41 -18.93
CA ALA A 12 -31.03 3.71 -20.14
C ALA A 12 -30.53 2.43 -20.83
N ILE A 13 -30.11 1.43 -20.07
CA ILE A 13 -29.66 0.13 -20.62
C ILE A 13 -30.83 -0.66 -21.22
N LYS A 14 -32.02 -0.61 -20.63
CA LYS A 14 -33.22 -1.29 -21.18
C LYS A 14 -33.73 -0.66 -22.45
N THR A 15 -33.60 0.63 -22.64
CA THR A 15 -34.03 1.34 -23.85
C THR A 15 -33.11 1.06 -25.03
N MET A 16 -31.84 0.75 -24.82
CA MET A 16 -30.91 0.32 -25.86
C MET A 16 -31.15 -1.11 -26.37
N ALA A 17 -31.81 -1.96 -25.56
CA ALA A 17 -32.06 -3.36 -25.95
C ALA A 17 -33.28 -3.60 -26.83
N LEU A 18 -34.15 -2.62 -27.05
CA LEU A 18 -35.43 -2.76 -27.79
C LEU A 18 -35.43 -2.17 -29.20
N GLY A 19 -34.27 -1.73 -29.70
CA GLY A 19 -34.12 -1.12 -31.02
C GLY A 19 -33.33 -1.98 -32.03
N SER A 20 -33.51 -3.30 -32.05
CA SER A 20 -32.78 -4.19 -32.98
C SER A 20 -33.55 -4.36 -34.29
N SER A 21 -33.53 -3.37 -35.16
CA SER A 21 -33.67 -3.60 -36.60
C SER A 21 -32.30 -3.96 -37.15
N ALA A 22 -32.23 -5.08 -37.89
CA ALA A 22 -31.00 -5.67 -38.44
C ALA A 22 -30.27 -4.69 -39.39
N LEU A 23 -29.38 -3.90 -38.83
CA LEU A 23 -28.31 -3.23 -39.54
C LEU A 23 -27.07 -4.08 -39.36
N ALA A 24 -26.46 -4.52 -40.47
CA ALA A 24 -25.20 -5.23 -40.50
C ALA A 24 -24.19 -4.51 -39.58
N ILE A 25 -23.89 -5.07 -38.41
CA ILE A 25 -22.85 -4.58 -37.55
C ILE A 25 -21.54 -4.82 -38.30
N PRO A 26 -20.80 -3.78 -38.74
CA PRO A 26 -19.45 -3.99 -39.21
C PRO A 26 -18.71 -4.71 -38.09
N LYS A 27 -17.96 -5.80 -38.39
CA LYS A 27 -17.07 -6.46 -37.44
C LYS A 27 -16.19 -5.36 -36.82
N LEU A 28 -16.56 -4.93 -35.64
CA LEU A 28 -15.65 -4.17 -34.79
C LEU A 28 -14.51 -5.12 -34.49
N ASN A 29 -13.44 -5.04 -35.25
CA ASN A 29 -12.17 -5.59 -34.80
C ASN A 29 -11.94 -5.01 -33.40
N PRO A 30 -11.71 -5.85 -32.37
CA PRO A 30 -11.28 -5.32 -31.08
C PRO A 30 -10.05 -4.46 -31.39
N MET A 31 -10.19 -3.14 -31.26
CA MET A 31 -9.03 -2.27 -31.19
C MET A 31 -8.25 -2.72 -29.96
N THR A 32 -7.34 -3.68 -30.17
CA THR A 32 -6.26 -3.91 -29.23
C THR A 32 -5.42 -2.64 -29.29
N THR A 33 -5.76 -1.66 -28.49
CA THR A 33 -4.87 -0.54 -28.20
C THR A 33 -3.65 -1.16 -27.55
N ASP A 34 -2.59 -1.30 -28.33
CA ASP A 34 -1.28 -1.71 -27.84
C ASP A 34 -0.76 -0.57 -26.97
N PHE A 35 -1.12 -0.60 -25.68
CA PHE A 35 -0.67 0.37 -24.68
C PHE A 35 0.84 0.37 -24.50
N SER A 36 1.54 -0.65 -25.00
CA SER A 36 3.00 -0.76 -24.89
C SER A 36 3.74 0.33 -25.70
N LYS A 37 3.06 0.98 -26.63
CA LYS A 37 3.66 2.02 -27.51
C LYS A 37 3.35 3.45 -27.06
N THR A 38 2.52 3.65 -26.05
CA THR A 38 2.25 4.99 -25.56
C THR A 38 3.35 5.38 -24.58
N PRO A 39 4.20 6.37 -24.88
CA PRO A 39 5.24 6.78 -23.97
C PRO A 39 4.61 7.27 -22.66
N LEU A 40 5.03 6.68 -21.53
CA LEU A 40 4.58 7.11 -20.23
C LEU A 40 5.01 8.58 -20.03
N LYS A 41 4.06 9.43 -19.67
CA LYS A 41 4.35 10.85 -19.39
C LYS A 41 5.18 11.07 -18.12
N GLY A 42 5.32 10.03 -17.28
CA GLY A 42 6.10 10.09 -16.04
C GLY A 42 5.52 11.02 -14.95
N ASN A 43 4.29 11.49 -15.12
CA ASN A 43 3.64 12.43 -14.19
C ASN A 43 3.19 11.78 -12.89
N ILE A 44 2.98 10.47 -12.89
CA ILE A 44 2.54 9.70 -11.72
C ILE A 44 3.60 8.65 -11.41
N LYS A 45 4.17 8.73 -10.21
CA LYS A 45 5.06 7.70 -9.68
C LYS A 45 4.21 6.64 -9.01
N GLN A 46 4.34 5.40 -9.45
CA GLN A 46 3.57 4.26 -8.96
C GLN A 46 4.49 3.18 -8.40
N SER A 47 4.00 2.48 -7.39
CA SER A 47 4.63 1.30 -6.81
C SER A 47 3.62 0.16 -6.70
N VAL A 48 4.08 -1.03 -6.36
CA VAL A 48 3.26 -2.21 -6.07
C VAL A 48 3.64 -2.82 -4.74
N CYS A 49 2.66 -3.39 -4.04
CA CYS A 49 2.92 -4.15 -2.82
C CYS A 49 3.38 -5.57 -3.14
N GLN A 50 4.53 -5.98 -2.59
CA GLN A 50 5.12 -7.30 -2.84
C GLN A 50 4.18 -8.46 -2.46
N TRP A 51 3.49 -8.38 -1.33
CA TRP A 51 2.62 -9.45 -0.86
C TRP A 51 1.44 -9.76 -1.80
N CYS A 52 1.03 -8.82 -2.64
CA CYS A 52 0.02 -9.05 -3.67
C CYS A 52 0.51 -10.01 -4.78
N TYR A 53 1.81 -10.20 -4.87
CA TYR A 53 2.50 -10.99 -5.90
C TYR A 53 3.34 -12.11 -5.27
N GLY A 54 2.89 -12.68 -4.15
CA GLY A 54 3.64 -13.64 -3.35
C GLY A 54 4.12 -14.90 -4.09
N ASN A 55 3.51 -15.23 -5.24
CA ASN A 55 3.93 -16.34 -6.09
C ASN A 55 5.04 -15.96 -7.10
N ILE A 56 5.41 -14.68 -7.17
CA ILE A 56 6.45 -14.18 -8.08
C ILE A 56 7.72 -13.93 -7.26
N PRO A 57 8.86 -14.52 -7.62
CA PRO A 57 10.13 -14.21 -6.96
C PRO A 57 10.42 -12.71 -7.02
N LEU A 58 10.94 -12.14 -5.94
CA LEU A 58 11.19 -10.69 -5.82
C LEU A 58 12.07 -10.16 -6.97
N GLU A 59 13.08 -10.90 -7.36
CA GLU A 59 13.96 -10.55 -8.49
C GLU A 59 13.17 -10.38 -9.80
N THR A 60 12.26 -11.32 -10.09
CA THR A 60 11.40 -11.26 -11.27
C THR A 60 10.41 -10.10 -11.18
N LEU A 61 9.78 -9.92 -10.02
CA LEU A 61 8.87 -8.81 -9.78
C LEU A 61 9.56 -7.45 -9.98
N ALA A 62 10.79 -7.30 -9.46
CA ALA A 62 11.57 -6.07 -9.61
C ALA A 62 11.91 -5.79 -11.07
N GLN A 63 12.32 -6.81 -11.82
CA GLN A 63 12.60 -6.68 -13.25
C GLN A 63 11.37 -6.23 -14.04
N GLU A 64 10.21 -6.83 -13.80
CA GLU A 64 8.98 -6.48 -14.49
C GLU A 64 8.45 -5.10 -14.05
N ALA A 65 8.53 -4.78 -12.75
CA ALA A 65 8.18 -3.46 -12.24
C ALA A 65 8.98 -2.36 -12.94
N LYS A 66 10.30 -2.55 -13.09
CA LYS A 66 11.15 -1.59 -13.82
C LYS A 66 10.77 -1.45 -15.28
N LYS A 67 10.49 -2.56 -15.98
CA LYS A 67 10.03 -2.53 -17.39
C LYS A 67 8.70 -1.78 -17.56
N LEU A 68 7.80 -1.90 -16.59
CA LEU A 68 6.51 -1.21 -16.58
C LEU A 68 6.63 0.27 -16.18
N GLY A 69 7.81 0.75 -15.79
CA GLY A 69 8.04 2.13 -15.38
C GLY A 69 7.59 2.43 -13.95
N LEU A 70 7.42 1.40 -13.12
CA LEU A 70 7.18 1.59 -11.69
C LEU A 70 8.46 2.12 -11.00
N VAL A 71 8.27 2.89 -9.92
CA VAL A 71 9.39 3.48 -9.18
C VAL A 71 9.78 2.68 -7.95
N GLY A 72 8.94 1.75 -7.52
CA GLY A 72 9.20 0.99 -6.31
C GLY A 72 8.33 -0.23 -6.10
N ILE A 73 8.73 -1.00 -5.10
CA ILE A 73 7.98 -2.13 -4.56
C ILE A 73 7.88 -1.93 -3.04
N ASP A 74 6.66 -2.00 -2.51
CA ASP A 74 6.37 -1.68 -1.12
C ASP A 74 6.27 -2.89 -0.22
N LEU A 75 6.39 -2.62 1.08
CA LEU A 75 6.22 -3.57 2.17
C LEU A 75 7.21 -4.74 2.08
N ILE A 76 8.43 -4.42 1.69
CA ILE A 76 9.57 -5.34 1.68
C ILE A 76 10.45 -5.04 2.90
N GLY A 77 10.88 -6.08 3.60
CA GLY A 77 11.87 -5.98 4.66
C GLY A 77 13.29 -5.73 4.13
N ALA A 78 14.20 -5.43 5.06
CA ALA A 78 15.57 -5.08 4.72
C ALA A 78 16.32 -6.15 3.91
N GLU A 79 15.92 -7.42 4.04
CA GLU A 79 16.49 -8.55 3.32
C GLU A 79 16.28 -8.50 1.79
N GLY A 80 15.24 -7.79 1.35
CA GLY A 80 14.93 -7.64 -0.09
C GLY A 80 15.42 -6.34 -0.71
N TRP A 81 15.99 -5.41 0.07
CA TRP A 81 16.30 -4.07 -0.41
C TRP A 81 17.43 -4.02 -1.44
N ASP A 82 18.39 -4.92 -1.37
CA ASP A 82 19.47 -5.02 -2.36
C ASP A 82 18.94 -5.38 -3.74
N VAL A 83 17.89 -6.20 -3.81
CA VAL A 83 17.21 -6.51 -5.08
C VAL A 83 16.59 -5.25 -5.66
N LEU A 84 15.93 -4.42 -4.85
CA LEU A 84 15.34 -3.17 -5.33
C LEU A 84 16.40 -2.23 -5.88
N LYS A 85 17.50 -2.03 -5.14
CA LYS A 85 18.63 -1.17 -5.55
C LYS A 85 19.26 -1.64 -6.87
N LYS A 86 19.38 -2.95 -7.06
CA LYS A 86 19.92 -3.54 -8.32
C LYS A 86 19.11 -3.11 -9.55
N TYR A 87 17.79 -2.93 -9.40
CA TYR A 87 16.89 -2.50 -10.50
C TYR A 87 16.57 -1.00 -10.47
N ASP A 88 17.28 -0.20 -9.66
CA ASP A 88 16.99 1.21 -9.48
C ASP A 88 15.51 1.44 -9.12
N LEU A 89 15.05 0.66 -8.15
CA LEU A 89 13.74 0.76 -7.50
C LEU A 89 13.93 1.13 -6.03
N THR A 90 12.89 1.68 -5.42
CA THR A 90 12.88 2.01 -3.99
C THR A 90 11.81 1.20 -3.25
N SER A 91 11.95 1.02 -1.95
CA SER A 91 10.82 0.70 -1.09
C SER A 91 10.14 2.00 -0.72
N THR A 92 9.04 2.34 -1.43
CA THR A 92 8.33 3.62 -1.21
C THR A 92 7.63 3.62 0.13
N MET A 93 7.33 2.44 0.68
CA MET A 93 6.90 2.19 2.05
C MET A 93 7.68 0.99 2.61
N CYS A 94 8.63 1.26 3.48
CA CYS A 94 9.42 0.22 4.12
C CYS A 94 8.59 -0.51 5.18
N TYR A 95 8.84 -1.80 5.30
CA TYR A 95 8.24 -2.66 6.30
C TYR A 95 9.33 -3.18 7.25
N GLY A 96 9.01 -3.17 8.53
CA GLY A 96 9.86 -3.78 9.54
C GLY A 96 9.21 -5.05 10.05
N ASP A 97 9.77 -6.20 9.75
CA ASP A 97 9.29 -7.45 10.33
C ASP A 97 9.78 -7.62 11.78
N LEU A 98 8.90 -8.08 12.66
CA LEU A 98 9.24 -8.53 14.01
C LEU A 98 9.82 -9.95 13.92
N GLU A 99 11.08 -10.06 13.47
CA GLU A 99 11.91 -11.28 13.45
C GLU A 99 11.11 -12.58 13.30
N GLY A 100 10.64 -12.88 12.09
CA GLY A 100 9.91 -14.11 11.76
C GLY A 100 8.49 -14.20 12.31
N LYS A 101 7.91 -13.08 12.74
CA LYS A 101 6.54 -13.00 13.27
C LYS A 101 5.72 -11.95 12.53
N SER A 102 5.73 -12.01 11.21
CA SER A 102 5.15 -11.02 10.29
C SER A 102 3.70 -10.62 10.60
N THR A 103 2.91 -11.54 11.15
CA THR A 103 1.52 -11.26 11.53
C THR A 103 1.38 -10.50 12.86
N ARG A 104 2.40 -10.50 13.71
CA ARG A 104 2.31 -9.86 15.03
C ARG A 104 2.37 -8.34 14.96
N SER A 105 3.15 -7.76 14.06
CA SER A 105 3.24 -6.29 13.97
C SER A 105 1.92 -5.65 13.55
N LEU A 106 1.11 -6.36 12.77
CA LEU A 106 -0.20 -5.89 12.34
C LEU A 106 -1.19 -5.85 13.51
N THR A 107 -1.34 -6.95 14.25
CA THR A 107 -2.34 -7.10 15.32
C THR A 107 -1.84 -6.65 16.68
N ASP A 108 -0.54 -6.80 16.96
CA ASP A 108 0.11 -6.42 18.22
C ASP A 108 0.77 -5.04 18.06
N GLY A 109 -0.07 -4.04 17.86
CA GLY A 109 0.35 -2.69 17.49
C GLY A 109 0.44 -1.72 18.67
N TRP A 110 0.59 -0.45 18.33
CA TRP A 110 0.87 0.63 19.28
C TRP A 110 -0.29 0.97 20.22
N ASN A 111 -1.51 0.52 19.93
CA ASN A 111 -2.66 0.70 20.81
C ASN A 111 -2.58 -0.10 22.12
N ASP A 112 -1.69 -1.07 22.21
CA ASP A 112 -1.59 -1.97 23.36
C ASP A 112 -0.21 -1.88 24.03
N LYS A 113 -0.17 -1.30 25.24
CA LYS A 113 1.07 -1.06 26.01
C LYS A 113 1.87 -2.33 26.29
N ARG A 114 1.24 -3.50 26.28
CA ARG A 114 1.94 -4.79 26.47
C ARG A 114 3.01 -5.04 25.41
N PHE A 115 2.85 -4.45 24.24
CA PHE A 115 3.76 -4.62 23.11
C PHE A 115 4.78 -3.49 22.96
N HIS A 116 4.63 -2.36 23.66
CA HIS A 116 5.48 -1.19 23.49
C HIS A 116 6.97 -1.49 23.62
N LYS A 117 7.37 -2.28 24.64
CA LYS A 117 8.78 -2.62 24.84
C LYS A 117 9.42 -3.26 23.61
N ASP A 118 8.71 -4.22 23.01
CA ASP A 118 9.22 -4.95 21.84
C ASP A 118 9.12 -4.08 20.58
N LEU A 119 8.03 -3.33 20.42
CA LEU A 119 7.86 -2.39 19.32
C LEU A 119 8.93 -1.29 19.34
N ILE A 120 9.21 -0.68 20.49
CA ILE A 120 10.25 0.36 20.61
C ILE A 120 11.61 -0.19 20.18
N LYS A 121 12.01 -1.36 20.69
CA LYS A 121 13.27 -2.01 20.28
C LYS A 121 13.31 -2.26 18.78
N HIS A 122 12.24 -2.79 18.25
CA HIS A 122 12.10 -3.15 16.84
C HIS A 122 12.14 -1.91 15.92
N TYR A 123 11.30 -0.91 16.18
CA TYR A 123 11.23 0.30 15.36
C TYR A 123 12.50 1.15 15.47
N THR A 124 13.15 1.20 16.63
CA THR A 124 14.46 1.85 16.79
C THR A 124 15.50 1.26 15.86
N ARG A 125 15.52 -0.07 15.69
CA ARG A 125 16.39 -0.76 14.71
C ARG A 125 16.00 -0.44 13.28
N HIS A 126 14.70 -0.54 12.95
CA HIS A 126 14.22 -0.36 11.56
C HIS A 126 14.35 1.09 11.09
N ILE A 127 14.12 2.08 11.94
CA ILE A 127 14.38 3.49 11.62
C ILE A 127 15.84 3.67 11.14
N LYS A 128 16.81 3.07 11.85
CA LYS A 128 18.21 3.12 11.43
C LYS A 128 18.43 2.44 10.08
N LEU A 129 17.89 1.25 9.88
CA LEU A 129 18.04 0.52 8.62
C LEU A 129 17.44 1.28 7.43
N VAL A 130 16.25 1.89 7.61
CA VAL A 130 15.60 2.70 6.58
C VAL A 130 16.44 3.91 6.21
N ALA A 131 16.94 4.64 7.22
CA ALA A 131 17.82 5.78 7.00
C ALA A 131 19.13 5.39 6.31
N ASP A 132 19.79 4.32 6.76
CA ASP A 132 21.03 3.81 6.20
C ASP A 132 20.85 3.32 4.74
N ALA A 133 19.63 2.87 4.38
CA ALA A 133 19.28 2.54 3.01
C ALA A 133 19.06 3.77 2.12
N GLY A 134 18.98 4.98 2.69
CA GLY A 134 18.67 6.23 2.01
C GLY A 134 17.19 6.44 1.75
N TRP A 135 16.32 5.77 2.48
CA TRP A 135 14.87 5.88 2.36
C TRP A 135 14.25 6.58 3.57
N THR A 136 12.95 6.92 3.50
CA THR A 136 12.33 7.80 4.49
C THR A 136 11.06 7.24 5.11
N ASN A 137 10.31 6.39 4.43
CA ASN A 137 8.99 5.97 4.86
C ASN A 137 9.03 4.61 5.55
N LEU A 138 8.49 4.53 6.75
CA LEU A 138 8.36 3.28 7.53
C LEU A 138 6.94 3.13 8.05
N ILE A 139 6.27 2.04 7.66
CA ILE A 139 4.92 1.75 8.14
C ILE A 139 4.94 1.27 9.59
N CYS A 140 3.93 1.65 10.36
CA CYS A 140 3.62 1.12 11.66
C CYS A 140 2.11 0.91 11.80
N PHE A 141 1.68 0.08 12.74
CA PHE A 141 0.29 -0.35 12.84
C PHE A 141 -0.32 0.01 14.18
N SER A 142 -1.59 0.45 14.15
CA SER A 142 -2.32 0.71 15.38
C SER A 142 -2.50 -0.54 16.24
N GLY A 143 -2.70 -1.70 15.63
CA GLY A 143 -3.01 -2.95 16.32
C GLY A 143 -4.51 -3.22 16.43
N SER A 144 -4.85 -4.46 16.77
CA SER A 144 -6.24 -4.89 16.96
C SER A 144 -6.85 -4.27 18.22
N ARG A 145 -8.12 -3.93 18.16
CA ARG A 145 -8.85 -3.24 19.23
C ARG A 145 -8.93 -4.03 20.55
N ARG A 146 -9.13 -5.32 20.49
CA ARG A 146 -9.26 -6.23 21.66
C ARG A 146 -10.17 -5.71 22.78
N GLY A 147 -11.31 -5.09 22.40
CA GLY A 147 -12.28 -4.53 23.35
C GLY A 147 -11.89 -3.16 23.94
N MET A 148 -10.78 -2.57 23.54
CA MET A 148 -10.32 -1.25 23.98
C MET A 148 -11.19 -0.14 23.37
N SER A 149 -11.41 0.95 24.10
CA SER A 149 -12.02 2.15 23.54
C SER A 149 -11.07 2.88 22.59
N ASP A 150 -11.62 3.63 21.63
CA ASP A 150 -10.80 4.40 20.69
C ASP A 150 -9.93 5.44 21.41
N ALA A 151 -10.46 6.08 22.46
CA ALA A 151 -9.72 7.06 23.25
C ALA A 151 -8.51 6.42 23.93
N GLN A 152 -8.69 5.26 24.56
CA GLN A 152 -7.59 4.54 25.22
C GLN A 152 -6.57 4.03 24.20
N GLY A 153 -7.01 3.52 23.04
CA GLY A 153 -6.12 3.08 21.98
C GLY A 153 -5.27 4.23 21.43
N LEU A 154 -5.89 5.40 21.23
CA LEU A 154 -5.19 6.61 20.79
C LEU A 154 -4.12 7.06 21.80
N GLU A 155 -4.48 7.15 23.09
CA GLU A 155 -3.54 7.52 24.14
C GLU A 155 -2.33 6.58 24.19
N ASN A 156 -2.57 5.28 24.12
CA ASN A 156 -1.52 4.28 24.11
C ASN A 156 -0.61 4.43 22.87
N CYS A 157 -1.18 4.63 21.67
CA CYS A 157 -0.40 4.87 20.47
C CYS A 157 0.51 6.10 20.63
N VAL A 158 -0.02 7.20 21.12
CA VAL A 158 0.74 8.44 21.36
C VAL A 158 1.87 8.20 22.35
N GLU A 159 1.61 7.52 23.48
CA GLU A 159 2.61 7.22 24.49
C GLU A 159 3.76 6.37 23.95
N GLY A 160 3.43 5.33 23.16
CA GLY A 160 4.43 4.45 22.58
C GLY A 160 5.26 5.13 21.51
N LEU A 161 4.62 5.81 20.56
CA LEU A 161 5.29 6.48 19.46
C LEU A 161 6.21 7.62 19.91
N ARG A 162 5.84 8.38 20.93
CA ARG A 162 6.71 9.43 21.51
C ARG A 162 8.08 8.95 21.90
N GLN A 163 8.26 7.67 22.22
CA GLN A 163 9.54 7.11 22.62
C GLN A 163 10.49 6.86 21.44
N ILE A 164 9.97 6.75 20.23
CA ILE A 164 10.77 6.52 19.01
C ILE A 164 10.82 7.72 18.07
N LEU A 165 9.95 8.72 18.28
CA LEU A 165 9.95 9.94 17.46
C LEU A 165 11.31 10.66 17.42
N PRO A 166 12.04 10.85 18.56
CA PRO A 166 13.31 11.55 18.52
C PRO A 166 14.34 10.89 17.59
N ILE A 167 14.39 9.55 17.55
CA ILE A 167 15.31 8.87 16.62
C ILE A 167 14.81 8.90 15.19
N ALA A 168 13.49 8.90 14.96
CA ALA A 168 12.91 9.01 13.62
C ALA A 168 13.21 10.40 13.02
N GLU A 169 13.04 11.46 13.82
CA GLU A 169 13.36 12.85 13.44
C GLU A 169 14.85 13.03 13.16
N ASP A 170 15.73 12.55 14.07
CA ASP A 170 17.19 12.62 13.90
C ASP A 170 17.65 11.92 12.61
N ARG A 171 17.00 10.84 12.23
CA ARG A 171 17.32 10.04 11.04
C ARG A 171 16.55 10.42 9.78
N GLY A 172 15.64 11.39 9.85
CA GLY A 172 14.81 11.82 8.73
C GLY A 172 13.83 10.75 8.24
N VAL A 173 13.39 9.84 9.14
CA VAL A 173 12.42 8.79 8.83
C VAL A 173 11.03 9.20 9.27
N ILE A 174 10.05 9.02 8.40
CA ILE A 174 8.64 9.29 8.63
C ILE A 174 7.93 8.00 9.00
N LEU A 175 7.30 7.98 10.18
CA LEU A 175 6.45 6.87 10.60
C LEU A 175 5.04 7.05 10.07
N HIS A 176 4.57 6.08 9.29
CA HIS A 176 3.23 6.08 8.71
C HIS A 176 2.35 5.10 9.47
N MET A 177 1.40 5.62 10.26
CA MET A 177 0.47 4.79 11.01
C MET A 177 -0.65 4.29 10.12
N GLU A 178 -0.73 2.97 9.95
CA GLU A 178 -1.89 2.30 9.37
C GLU A 178 -2.91 1.96 10.47
N LEU A 179 -4.10 2.49 10.33
CA LEU A 179 -5.23 2.15 11.19
C LEU A 179 -5.92 0.91 10.65
N LEU A 180 -6.07 -0.10 11.50
CA LEU A 180 -6.73 -1.34 11.10
C LEU A 180 -8.24 -1.13 10.94
N ASN A 181 -8.85 -1.97 10.11
CA ASN A 181 -10.27 -1.96 9.84
C ASN A 181 -11.06 -2.43 11.07
N SER A 182 -11.98 -1.62 11.56
CA SER A 182 -12.76 -1.93 12.77
C SER A 182 -13.80 -3.04 12.61
N LYS A 183 -14.00 -3.58 11.41
CA LYS A 183 -15.00 -4.61 11.11
C LYS A 183 -14.42 -6.00 10.86
N VAL A 184 -13.18 -6.07 10.36
CA VAL A 184 -12.56 -7.33 9.91
C VAL A 184 -11.21 -7.62 10.53
N ASP A 185 -10.62 -6.66 11.22
CA ASP A 185 -9.30 -6.78 11.89
C ASP A 185 -9.43 -6.92 13.40
#